data_772be70b85778cbd0ab609e8d7ba9eb2
#
_entry.id   772be70b85778cbd0ab609e8d7ba9eb2
#
_cell.length_a   1.000
_cell.length_b   1.000
_cell.length_c   1.000
_cell.angle_alpha   90.00
_cell.angle_beta   90.00
_cell.angle_gamma   90.00
#
_symmetry.space_group_name_H-M   'P 1'
#
loop_
_entity.id
_entity.type
_entity.pdbx_description
1 polymer ?
#
loop_
_entity_poly.entity_id
_entity_poly.type
_entity_poly.pdbx_seq_one_letter_code
_entity_poly.pdbx_strand_id
1 'polypeptide(L)'
;MDDFSITDARLTRALHDLRRINRLLGGYAATDAVVDPLLRRHDQLRVVDVGCGIGDYLVHLARRADRFGCRADLIGIDANPVTVGHARAHLDAQLSPSLRSRVRVEIADAQDLPHPDNAVDIVHAALFLHHFHGPDAVQLLAELQRVARQGLLINDIHRHPLAHAGIWMLSRLLRMAPMVRHDAPMSVQRGFRRDELRRLARDAQLPAASIYWHWAFRWTLSTIATGQGQVSE
;
A
#
# COMPACT_ATOMS: atom_id res chain seq x y z
N MET A 1 11.24 -6.29 9.73
CA MET A 1 11.55 -5.02 9.04
C MET A 1 11.23 -3.79 9.89
N ASP A 2 10.61 -4.03 11.02
CA ASP A 2 10.22 -2.99 11.99
C ASP A 2 11.40 -2.52 12.89
N ASP A 3 12.60 -3.06 12.65
CA ASP A 3 13.84 -2.65 13.35
C ASP A 3 14.50 -1.49 12.61
N PHE A 4 14.28 -0.28 13.11
CA PHE A 4 14.84 0.98 12.56
C PHE A 4 16.39 1.07 12.68
N SER A 5 17.05 0.11 13.32
CA SER A 5 18.51 0.08 13.47
C SER A 5 19.25 -0.48 12.24
N ILE A 6 18.53 -1.11 11.31
CA ILE A 6 19.13 -1.73 10.12
C ILE A 6 19.30 -0.68 9.02
N THR A 7 20.52 -0.14 8.87
CA THR A 7 20.82 0.98 7.95
C THR A 7 21.73 0.60 6.78
N ASP A 8 21.96 -0.69 6.53
CA ASP A 8 23.00 -1.16 5.61
C ASP A 8 22.46 -1.67 4.24
N ALA A 9 23.40 -2.14 3.40
CA ALA A 9 23.12 -2.74 2.09
C ALA A 9 22.13 -3.94 2.16
N ARG A 10 21.95 -4.55 3.33
CA ARG A 10 21.01 -5.66 3.55
C ARG A 10 19.57 -5.17 3.50
N LEU A 11 19.27 -3.99 4.08
CA LEU A 11 17.96 -3.36 4.00
C LEU A 11 17.62 -3.01 2.54
N THR A 12 18.56 -2.38 1.83
CA THR A 12 18.37 -2.02 0.42
C THR A 12 18.05 -3.25 -0.43
N ARG A 13 18.79 -4.34 -0.26
CA ARG A 13 18.53 -5.60 -0.98
C ARG A 13 17.15 -6.19 -0.61
N ALA A 14 16.79 -6.19 0.67
CA ALA A 14 15.47 -6.68 1.12
C ALA A 14 14.32 -5.88 0.50
N LEU A 15 14.41 -4.55 0.48
CA LEU A 15 13.41 -3.67 -0.15
C LEU A 15 13.27 -3.95 -1.65
N HIS A 16 14.38 -4.17 -2.37
CA HIS A 16 14.33 -4.55 -3.78
C HIS A 16 13.68 -5.92 -4.01
N ASP A 17 13.99 -6.91 -3.16
CA ASP A 17 13.40 -8.25 -3.24
C ASP A 17 11.88 -8.20 -2.95
N LEU A 18 11.46 -7.45 -1.94
CA LEU A 18 10.03 -7.24 -1.61
C LEU A 18 9.28 -6.58 -2.77
N ARG A 19 9.85 -5.54 -3.38
CA ARG A 19 9.30 -4.91 -4.59
C ARG A 19 9.12 -5.94 -5.71
N ARG A 20 10.15 -6.77 -5.96
CA ARG A 20 10.10 -7.81 -7.00
C ARG A 20 8.96 -8.80 -6.73
N ILE A 21 8.83 -9.30 -5.50
CA ILE A 21 7.72 -10.18 -5.12
C ILE A 21 6.38 -9.49 -5.31
N ASN A 22 6.21 -8.28 -4.77
CA ASN A 22 4.97 -7.54 -4.85
C ASN A 22 4.52 -7.36 -6.30
N ARG A 23 5.44 -7.02 -7.20
CA ARG A 23 5.16 -6.87 -8.62
C ARG A 23 4.81 -8.20 -9.30
N LEU A 24 5.57 -9.28 -9.02
CA LEU A 24 5.34 -10.62 -9.59
C LEU A 24 4.01 -11.21 -9.13
N LEU A 25 3.60 -10.96 -7.90
CA LEU A 25 2.37 -11.45 -7.31
C LEU A 25 1.18 -10.50 -7.49
N GLY A 26 1.20 -9.66 -8.54
CA GLY A 26 0.06 -8.83 -8.93
C GLY A 26 -0.33 -7.74 -7.93
N GLY A 27 0.60 -7.34 -7.03
CA GLY A 27 0.30 -6.35 -5.99
C GLY A 27 -0.21 -5.02 -6.54
N TYR A 28 0.33 -4.57 -7.65
CA TYR A 28 -0.15 -3.35 -8.30
C TYR A 28 -1.50 -3.53 -8.97
N ALA A 29 -1.74 -4.68 -9.61
CA ALA A 29 -2.98 -4.92 -10.34
C ALA A 29 -4.23 -4.85 -9.43
N ALA A 30 -4.12 -5.34 -8.19
CA ALA A 30 -5.20 -5.25 -7.22
C ALA A 30 -5.55 -3.80 -6.85
N THR A 31 -4.54 -2.94 -6.69
CA THR A 31 -4.73 -1.50 -6.43
C THR A 31 -5.20 -0.78 -7.69
N ASP A 32 -4.59 -1.06 -8.84
CA ASP A 32 -4.93 -0.43 -10.12
C ASP A 32 -6.38 -0.66 -10.52
N ALA A 33 -6.96 -1.83 -10.20
CA ALA A 33 -8.37 -2.12 -10.45
C ALA A 33 -9.35 -1.12 -9.80
N VAL A 34 -8.95 -0.53 -8.67
CA VAL A 34 -9.74 0.50 -7.96
C VAL A 34 -9.35 1.90 -8.41
N VAL A 35 -8.06 2.15 -8.63
CA VAL A 35 -7.54 3.50 -8.92
C VAL A 35 -7.75 3.93 -10.37
N ASP A 36 -7.66 3.01 -11.34
CA ASP A 36 -7.79 3.32 -12.77
C ASP A 36 -9.11 4.00 -13.16
N PRO A 37 -10.27 3.54 -12.67
CA PRO A 37 -11.53 4.24 -12.94
C PRO A 37 -11.54 5.69 -12.44
N LEU A 38 -10.82 5.98 -11.35
CA LEU A 38 -10.70 7.32 -10.80
C LEU A 38 -9.77 8.18 -11.66
N LEU A 39 -8.61 7.64 -12.07
CA LEU A 39 -7.68 8.33 -12.97
C LEU A 39 -8.31 8.71 -14.32
N ARG A 40 -9.31 7.93 -14.78
CA ARG A 40 -10.05 8.22 -16.03
C ARG A 40 -11.17 9.25 -15.86
N ARG A 41 -11.68 9.44 -14.63
CA ARG A 41 -12.83 10.32 -14.34
C ARG A 41 -12.40 11.70 -13.86
N HIS A 42 -11.19 11.82 -13.34
CA HIS A 42 -10.71 13.03 -12.71
C HIS A 42 -9.52 13.61 -13.48
N ASP A 43 -9.56 14.91 -13.75
CA ASP A 43 -8.42 15.63 -14.33
C ASP A 43 -7.28 15.80 -13.33
N GLN A 44 -7.60 15.77 -12.04
CA GLN A 44 -6.63 15.87 -10.94
C GLN A 44 -7.03 15.00 -9.76
N LEU A 45 -6.04 14.34 -9.16
CA LEU A 45 -6.17 13.56 -7.93
C LEU A 45 -4.99 13.82 -6.99
N ARG A 46 -5.28 13.91 -5.69
CA ARG A 46 -4.27 13.90 -4.64
C ARG A 46 -4.34 12.58 -3.88
N VAL A 47 -3.21 11.86 -3.84
CA VAL A 47 -3.14 10.53 -3.23
C VAL A 47 -2.01 10.48 -2.20
N VAL A 48 -2.32 9.95 -1.02
CA VAL A 48 -1.32 9.58 -0.01
C VAL A 48 -1.11 8.08 -0.04
N ASP A 49 0.15 7.63 -0.09
CA ASP A 49 0.58 6.23 0.00
C ASP A 49 1.28 6.03 1.36
N VAL A 50 0.60 5.36 2.29
CA VAL A 50 1.06 5.14 3.67
C VAL A 50 1.82 3.83 3.77
N GLY A 51 3.00 3.87 4.42
CA GLY A 51 3.96 2.78 4.37
C GLY A 51 4.58 2.64 2.98
N CYS A 52 4.90 3.76 2.33
CA CYS A 52 5.30 3.81 0.91
C CYS A 52 6.63 3.07 0.62
N GLY A 53 7.40 2.71 1.66
CA GLY A 53 8.70 2.06 1.49
C GLY A 53 9.62 2.86 0.58
N ILE A 54 10.21 2.23 -0.43
CA ILE A 54 11.07 2.91 -1.42
C ILE A 54 10.31 3.69 -2.49
N GLY A 55 9.00 3.86 -2.36
CA GLY A 55 8.18 4.67 -3.28
C GLY A 55 7.97 4.04 -4.66
N ASP A 56 8.08 2.73 -4.79
CA ASP A 56 7.93 2.05 -6.07
C ASP A 56 6.50 2.11 -6.62
N TYR A 57 5.50 2.06 -5.73
CA TYR A 57 4.12 2.28 -6.14
C TYR A 57 3.86 3.74 -6.54
N LEU A 58 4.48 4.71 -5.86
CA LEU A 58 4.41 6.12 -6.26
C LEU A 58 4.94 6.35 -7.68
N VAL A 59 6.07 5.71 -8.03
CA VAL A 59 6.60 5.74 -9.42
C VAL A 59 5.60 5.14 -10.41
N HIS A 60 5.02 3.98 -10.06
CA HIS A 60 4.03 3.31 -10.89
C HIS A 60 2.79 4.20 -11.10
N LEU A 61 2.24 4.75 -10.02
CA LEU A 61 1.04 5.58 -10.05
C LEU A 61 1.26 6.89 -10.80
N ALA A 62 2.41 7.56 -10.60
CA ALA A 62 2.74 8.79 -11.33
C ALA A 62 2.74 8.59 -12.84
N ARG A 63 3.42 7.52 -13.31
CA ARG A 63 3.45 7.16 -14.74
C ARG A 63 2.10 6.73 -15.28
N ARG A 64 1.29 6.09 -14.43
CA ARG A 64 -0.03 5.63 -14.80
C ARG A 64 -1.01 6.78 -14.94
N ALA A 65 -1.02 7.69 -13.99
CA ALA A 65 -1.82 8.91 -14.04
C ALA A 65 -1.49 9.76 -15.29
N ASP A 66 -0.20 9.94 -15.59
CA ASP A 66 0.27 10.65 -16.77
C ASP A 66 -0.27 10.01 -18.08
N ARG A 67 -0.26 8.67 -18.18
CA ARG A 67 -0.83 7.94 -19.33
C ARG A 67 -2.34 8.13 -19.47
N PHE A 68 -3.07 8.33 -18.37
CA PHE A 68 -4.51 8.62 -18.40
C PHE A 68 -4.83 10.11 -18.56
N GLY A 69 -3.83 10.99 -18.61
CA GLY A 69 -4.01 12.42 -18.69
C GLY A 69 -4.44 13.05 -17.36
N CYS A 70 -4.41 12.30 -16.26
CA CYS A 70 -4.75 12.79 -14.92
C CYS A 70 -3.53 13.40 -14.23
N ARG A 71 -3.67 14.61 -13.71
CA ARG A 71 -2.65 15.21 -12.86
C ARG A 71 -2.71 14.61 -11.46
N ALA A 72 -1.76 13.74 -11.12
CA ALA A 72 -1.67 13.17 -9.78
C ALA A 72 -0.63 13.91 -8.93
N ASP A 73 -1.06 14.46 -7.80
CA ASP A 73 -0.19 14.98 -6.74
C ASP A 73 -0.05 13.87 -5.67
N LEU A 74 1.15 13.27 -5.56
CA LEU A 74 1.39 12.08 -4.77
C LEU A 74 2.24 12.37 -3.54
N ILE A 75 1.85 11.79 -2.41
CA ILE A 75 2.57 11.91 -1.15
C ILE A 75 2.84 10.50 -0.63
N GLY A 76 4.11 10.14 -0.48
CA GLY A 76 4.50 8.93 0.25
C GLY A 76 4.74 9.25 1.72
N ILE A 77 4.29 8.37 2.60
CA ILE A 77 4.54 8.47 4.04
C ILE A 77 5.22 7.18 4.50
N ASP A 78 6.31 7.32 5.24
CA ASP A 78 6.98 6.22 5.94
C ASP A 78 7.59 6.75 7.23
N ALA A 79 7.52 5.98 8.31
CA ALA A 79 8.06 6.39 9.61
C ALA A 79 9.59 6.30 9.69
N ASN A 80 10.23 5.52 8.80
CA ASN A 80 11.67 5.31 8.83
C ASN A 80 12.40 6.33 7.95
N PRO A 81 13.22 7.23 8.54
CA PRO A 81 13.95 8.25 7.79
C PRO A 81 14.93 7.69 6.76
N VAL A 82 15.50 6.50 7.01
CA VAL A 82 16.41 5.83 6.07
C VAL A 82 15.64 5.36 4.84
N THR A 83 14.47 4.74 5.05
CA THR A 83 13.56 4.32 3.98
C THR A 83 13.11 5.52 3.15
N VAL A 84 12.75 6.63 3.79
CA VAL A 84 12.39 7.89 3.11
C VAL A 84 13.55 8.44 2.27
N GLY A 85 14.79 8.36 2.77
CA GLY A 85 15.97 8.71 2.00
C GLY A 85 16.12 7.87 0.73
N HIS A 86 15.96 6.55 0.84
CA HIS A 86 15.96 5.64 -0.32
C HIS A 86 14.81 5.90 -1.28
N ALA A 87 13.60 6.20 -0.76
CA ALA A 87 12.45 6.54 -1.59
C ALA A 87 12.71 7.80 -2.43
N ARG A 88 13.24 8.86 -1.83
CA ARG A 88 13.59 10.10 -2.54
C ARG A 88 14.60 9.85 -3.66
N ALA A 89 15.69 9.15 -3.37
CA ALA A 89 16.68 8.77 -4.37
C ALA A 89 16.10 7.91 -5.49
N HIS A 90 15.20 6.98 -5.16
CA HIS A 90 14.53 6.14 -6.13
C HIS A 90 13.60 6.95 -7.04
N LEU A 91 12.83 7.87 -6.49
CA LEU A 91 11.96 8.77 -7.25
C LEU A 91 12.77 9.64 -8.21
N ASP A 92 13.89 10.22 -7.72
CA ASP A 92 14.80 11.05 -8.54
C ASP A 92 15.38 10.27 -9.73
N ALA A 93 15.72 9.00 -9.52
CA ALA A 93 16.26 8.12 -10.56
C ALA A 93 15.21 7.62 -11.56
N GLN A 94 13.94 7.55 -11.17
CA GLN A 94 12.89 6.87 -11.94
C GLN A 94 11.91 7.81 -12.66
N LEU A 95 11.73 9.02 -12.18
CA LEU A 95 10.74 9.96 -12.71
C LEU A 95 11.40 11.07 -13.55
N SER A 96 10.71 11.49 -14.61
CA SER A 96 11.06 12.71 -15.32
C SER A 96 10.90 13.92 -14.39
N PRO A 97 11.60 15.06 -14.62
CA PRO A 97 11.48 16.26 -13.80
C PRO A 97 10.02 16.73 -13.62
N SER A 98 9.21 16.63 -14.67
CA SER A 98 7.79 17.02 -14.66
C SER A 98 6.93 16.13 -13.75
N LEU A 99 7.16 14.82 -13.72
CA LEU A 99 6.46 13.91 -12.81
C LEU A 99 7.03 14.01 -11.41
N ARG A 100 8.36 14.13 -11.28
CA ARG A 100 9.04 14.21 -9.98
C ARG A 100 8.57 15.39 -9.13
N SER A 101 8.31 16.53 -9.76
CA SER A 101 7.82 17.75 -9.08
C SER A 101 6.44 17.58 -8.42
N ARG A 102 5.70 16.51 -8.77
CA ARG A 102 4.37 16.20 -8.22
C ARG A 102 4.40 15.08 -7.19
N VAL A 103 5.57 14.54 -6.86
CA VAL A 103 5.71 13.44 -5.90
C VAL A 103 6.62 13.87 -4.76
N ARG A 104 6.14 13.78 -3.52
CA ARG A 104 6.95 14.04 -2.34
C ARG A 104 6.91 12.87 -1.37
N VAL A 105 7.89 12.77 -0.48
CA VAL A 105 7.94 11.76 0.57
C VAL A 105 8.22 12.43 1.90
N GLU A 106 7.38 12.12 2.89
CA GLU A 106 7.36 12.71 4.22
C GLU A 106 7.64 11.63 5.28
N ILE A 107 8.30 12.03 6.37
CA ILE A 107 8.46 11.17 7.55
C ILE A 107 7.29 11.47 8.48
N ALA A 108 6.42 10.49 8.72
CA ALA A 108 5.31 10.64 9.67
C ALA A 108 4.86 9.29 10.22
N ASP A 109 4.17 9.33 11.37
CA ASP A 109 3.46 8.19 11.93
C ASP A 109 2.13 8.00 11.19
N ALA A 110 1.85 6.77 10.75
CA ALA A 110 0.61 6.43 10.07
C ALA A 110 -0.63 6.53 10.98
N GLN A 111 -0.45 6.45 12.30
CA GLN A 111 -1.52 6.56 13.28
C GLN A 111 -1.80 8.01 13.72
N ASP A 112 -0.97 8.98 13.26
CA ASP A 112 -1.12 10.41 13.51
C ASP A 112 -0.59 11.18 12.29
N LEU A 113 -1.38 11.19 11.21
CA LEU A 113 -1.00 11.80 9.94
C LEU A 113 -1.00 13.33 10.03
N PRO A 114 0.05 14.03 9.56
CA PRO A 114 0.15 15.49 9.62
C PRO A 114 -0.72 16.16 8.54
N HIS A 115 -1.92 15.65 8.33
CA HIS A 115 -2.88 16.12 7.35
C HIS A 115 -4.24 16.37 8.02
N PRO A 116 -4.93 17.48 7.70
CA PRO A 116 -6.28 17.71 8.20
C PRO A 116 -7.28 16.70 7.63
N ASP A 117 -8.50 16.68 8.20
CA ASP A 117 -9.59 15.85 7.72
C ASP A 117 -9.91 16.15 6.25
N ASN A 118 -10.13 15.11 5.48
CA ASN A 118 -10.47 15.18 4.05
C ASN A 118 -9.44 15.96 3.19
N ALA A 119 -8.17 15.97 3.60
CA ALA A 119 -7.11 16.73 2.94
C ALA A 119 -6.69 16.19 1.57
N VAL A 120 -6.91 14.91 1.34
CA VAL A 120 -6.55 14.23 0.09
C VAL A 120 -7.72 13.43 -0.47
N ASP A 121 -7.68 13.14 -1.76
CA ASP A 121 -8.76 12.40 -2.40
C ASP A 121 -8.78 10.94 -1.94
N ILE A 122 -7.61 10.30 -1.98
CA ILE A 122 -7.45 8.87 -1.70
C ILE A 122 -6.30 8.68 -0.73
N VAL A 123 -6.50 7.84 0.27
CA VAL A 123 -5.42 7.27 1.07
C VAL A 123 -5.26 5.80 0.69
N HIS A 124 -4.06 5.44 0.29
CA HIS A 124 -3.66 4.08 -0.07
C HIS A 124 -2.67 3.51 0.96
N ALA A 125 -2.75 2.23 1.25
CA ALA A 125 -1.71 1.52 1.95
C ALA A 125 -1.63 0.07 1.43
N ALA A 126 -0.44 -0.37 1.03
CA ALA A 126 -0.22 -1.71 0.52
C ALA A 126 0.79 -2.47 1.38
N LEU A 127 0.46 -3.72 1.74
CA LEU A 127 1.32 -4.58 2.57
C LEU A 127 1.74 -3.89 3.88
N PHE A 128 0.82 -3.19 4.49
CA PHE A 128 1.08 -2.33 5.65
C PHE A 128 0.18 -2.65 6.85
N LEU A 129 -1.13 -2.84 6.64
CA LEU A 129 -2.10 -3.06 7.73
C LEU A 129 -1.76 -4.29 8.57
N HIS A 130 -1.16 -5.34 8.00
CA HIS A 130 -0.80 -6.57 8.72
C HIS A 130 0.30 -6.39 9.78
N HIS A 131 0.91 -5.21 9.89
CA HIS A 131 1.81 -4.85 10.99
C HIS A 131 1.05 -4.43 12.25
N PHE A 132 -0.24 -4.11 12.14
CA PHE A 132 -1.10 -3.62 13.22
C PHE A 132 -2.15 -4.65 13.59
N HIS A 133 -2.47 -4.77 14.89
CA HIS A 133 -3.42 -5.75 15.39
C HIS A 133 -4.39 -5.12 16.39
N GLY A 134 -5.60 -5.69 16.50
CA GLY A 134 -6.60 -5.27 17.47
C GLY A 134 -6.91 -3.77 17.40
N PRO A 135 -6.86 -3.04 18.54
CA PRO A 135 -7.17 -1.62 18.61
C PRO A 135 -6.30 -0.75 17.70
N ASP A 136 -5.00 -1.09 17.55
CA ASP A 136 -4.07 -0.31 16.73
C ASP A 136 -4.44 -0.36 15.25
N ALA A 137 -4.89 -1.52 14.75
CA ALA A 137 -5.38 -1.65 13.38
C ALA A 137 -6.68 -0.85 13.15
N VAL A 138 -7.55 -0.78 14.15
CA VAL A 138 -8.78 0.03 14.11
C VAL A 138 -8.43 1.51 14.09
N GLN A 139 -7.54 1.96 14.97
CA GLN A 139 -7.07 3.34 15.02
C GLN A 139 -6.42 3.76 13.69
N LEU A 140 -5.54 2.92 13.14
CA LEU A 140 -4.92 3.15 11.84
C LEU A 140 -5.98 3.36 10.75
N LEU A 141 -6.94 2.43 10.62
CA LEU A 141 -7.99 2.54 9.59
C LEU A 141 -8.83 3.80 9.76
N ALA A 142 -9.18 4.18 10.98
CA ALA A 142 -9.92 5.41 11.29
C ALA A 142 -9.11 6.65 10.89
N GLU A 143 -7.80 6.67 11.18
CA GLU A 143 -6.92 7.78 10.82
C GLU A 143 -6.76 7.93 9.30
N LEU A 144 -6.55 6.82 8.58
CA LEU A 144 -6.48 6.83 7.13
C LEU A 144 -7.78 7.33 6.50
N GLN A 145 -8.94 6.90 7.05
CA GLN A 145 -10.25 7.37 6.59
C GLN A 145 -10.47 8.85 6.90
N ARG A 146 -10.01 9.35 8.06
CA ARG A 146 -10.13 10.77 8.45
C ARG A 146 -9.52 11.70 7.42
N VAL A 147 -8.34 11.34 6.90
CA VAL A 147 -7.61 12.16 5.93
C VAL A 147 -8.16 12.03 4.51
N ALA A 148 -8.84 10.92 4.19
CA ALA A 148 -9.36 10.61 2.86
C ALA A 148 -10.72 11.27 2.59
N ARG A 149 -10.82 12.09 1.54
CA ARG A 149 -12.07 12.73 1.11
C ARG A 149 -13.00 11.78 0.33
N GLN A 150 -12.45 10.99 -0.60
CA GLN A 150 -13.21 10.04 -1.41
C GLN A 150 -13.16 8.63 -0.84
N GLY A 151 -12.15 8.31 -0.04
CA GLY A 151 -12.04 7.05 0.67
C GLY A 151 -10.61 6.50 0.74
N LEU A 152 -10.50 5.41 1.47
CA LEU A 152 -9.26 4.66 1.62
C LEU A 152 -9.24 3.40 0.75
N LEU A 153 -8.05 2.94 0.42
CA LEU A 153 -7.78 1.69 -0.28
C LEU A 153 -6.64 0.95 0.40
N ILE A 154 -6.95 -0.15 1.04
CA ILE A 154 -5.96 -1.08 1.62
C ILE A 154 -5.79 -2.26 0.66
N ASN A 155 -4.55 -2.63 0.37
CA ASN A 155 -4.19 -3.83 -0.38
C ASN A 155 -3.27 -4.69 0.49
N ASP A 156 -3.78 -5.77 1.07
CA ASP A 156 -3.01 -6.56 2.01
C ASP A 156 -3.12 -8.08 1.80
N ILE A 157 -2.39 -8.85 2.57
CA ILE A 157 -2.16 -10.28 2.40
C ILE A 157 -3.36 -11.08 2.93
N HIS A 158 -3.81 -12.04 2.12
CA HIS A 158 -4.72 -13.09 2.58
C HIS A 158 -3.95 -14.17 3.34
N ARG A 159 -4.26 -14.36 4.63
CA ARG A 159 -3.71 -15.43 5.45
C ARG A 159 -4.25 -16.78 4.99
N HIS A 160 -3.45 -17.50 4.21
CA HIS A 160 -3.80 -18.79 3.65
C HIS A 160 -2.60 -19.74 3.66
N PRO A 161 -2.77 -21.06 3.98
CA PRO A 161 -1.66 -22.02 4.01
C PRO A 161 -0.90 -22.13 2.69
N LEU A 162 -1.60 -22.09 1.55
CA LEU A 162 -0.96 -22.13 0.23
C LEU A 162 -0.16 -20.86 -0.06
N ALA A 163 -0.61 -19.69 0.40
CA ALA A 163 0.16 -18.45 0.29
C ALA A 163 1.45 -18.54 1.09
N HIS A 164 1.38 -19.07 2.32
CA HIS A 164 2.54 -19.27 3.17
C HIS A 164 3.56 -20.25 2.54
N ALA A 165 3.11 -21.42 2.09
CA ALA A 165 3.96 -22.41 1.43
C ALA A 165 4.55 -21.84 0.13
N GLY A 166 3.73 -21.15 -0.67
CA GLY A 166 4.16 -20.55 -1.94
C GLY A 166 5.25 -19.49 -1.76
N ILE A 167 5.10 -18.56 -0.81
CA ILE A 167 6.11 -17.53 -0.58
C ILE A 167 7.38 -18.09 0.08
N TRP A 168 7.22 -19.09 0.97
CA TRP A 168 8.34 -19.80 1.54
C TRP A 168 9.21 -20.47 0.45
N MET A 169 8.59 -21.15 -0.50
CA MET A 169 9.26 -21.79 -1.64
C MET A 169 9.85 -20.75 -2.60
N LEU A 170 9.06 -19.76 -3.01
CA LEU A 170 9.45 -18.74 -3.97
C LEU A 170 10.65 -17.90 -3.48
N SER A 171 10.65 -17.51 -2.21
CA SER A 171 11.74 -16.73 -1.64
C SER A 171 13.09 -17.47 -1.62
N ARG A 172 13.04 -18.81 -1.50
CA ARG A 172 14.24 -19.67 -1.57
C ARG A 172 14.67 -19.92 -3.00
N LEU A 173 13.74 -20.24 -3.89
CA LEU A 173 13.99 -20.46 -5.32
C LEU A 173 14.65 -19.23 -5.97
N LEU A 174 14.17 -18.04 -5.65
CA LEU A 174 14.71 -16.78 -6.17
C LEU A 174 15.94 -16.28 -5.39
N ARG A 175 16.46 -17.06 -4.43
CA ARG A 175 17.65 -16.73 -3.59
C ARG A 175 17.58 -15.32 -2.99
N MET A 176 16.39 -14.97 -2.49
CA MET A 176 16.17 -13.65 -1.87
C MET A 176 16.99 -13.43 -0.61
N ALA A 177 17.12 -12.18 -0.19
CA ALA A 177 17.85 -11.82 1.02
C ALA A 177 17.36 -12.65 2.22
N PRO A 178 18.26 -13.05 3.15
CA PRO A 178 17.89 -13.84 4.33
C PRO A 178 16.72 -13.23 5.12
N MET A 179 16.72 -11.91 5.28
CA MET A 179 15.63 -11.14 5.90
C MET A 179 14.29 -11.43 5.20
N VAL A 180 14.21 -11.33 3.88
CA VAL A 180 12.95 -11.58 3.12
C VAL A 180 12.53 -13.04 3.24
N ARG A 181 13.47 -13.99 3.22
CA ARG A 181 13.13 -15.42 3.39
C ARG A 181 12.56 -15.75 4.77
N HIS A 182 12.86 -14.94 5.78
CA HIS A 182 12.31 -15.05 7.11
C HIS A 182 10.99 -14.26 7.22
N ASP A 183 10.98 -13.00 6.83
CA ASP A 183 9.88 -12.08 7.09
C ASP A 183 8.66 -12.29 6.15
N ALA A 184 8.88 -12.68 4.89
CA ALA A 184 7.76 -12.81 3.95
C ALA A 184 6.76 -13.93 4.35
N PRO A 185 7.19 -15.13 4.82
CA PRO A 185 6.25 -16.11 5.39
C PRO A 185 5.57 -15.62 6.66
N MET A 186 6.28 -14.88 7.52
CA MET A 186 5.70 -14.27 8.74
C MET A 186 4.62 -13.24 8.40
N SER A 187 4.85 -12.40 7.39
CA SER A 187 3.83 -11.45 6.89
C SER A 187 2.56 -12.15 6.43
N VAL A 188 2.67 -13.32 5.76
CA VAL A 188 1.48 -14.11 5.41
C VAL A 188 0.72 -14.61 6.64
N GLN A 189 1.43 -15.01 7.71
CA GLN A 189 0.79 -15.42 8.96
C GLN A 189 0.07 -14.26 9.65
N ARG A 190 0.61 -13.04 9.55
CA ARG A 190 0.01 -11.80 10.07
C ARG A 190 -1.10 -11.26 9.16
N GLY A 191 -1.23 -11.74 7.94
CA GLY A 191 -2.28 -11.35 7.00
C GLY A 191 -3.68 -11.65 7.51
N PHE A 192 -4.68 -11.29 6.75
CA PHE A 192 -6.08 -11.29 7.18
C PHE A 192 -6.92 -12.38 6.52
N ARG A 193 -7.97 -12.81 7.22
CA ARG A 193 -9.14 -13.47 6.65
C ARG A 193 -10.24 -12.42 6.38
N ARG A 194 -11.16 -12.73 5.48
CA ARG A 194 -12.24 -11.82 5.10
C ARG A 194 -13.04 -11.31 6.31
N ASP A 195 -13.35 -12.20 7.24
CA ASP A 195 -14.18 -11.85 8.41
C ASP A 195 -13.44 -10.95 9.41
N GLU A 196 -12.11 -11.05 9.47
CA GLU A 196 -11.29 -10.16 10.28
C GLU A 196 -11.28 -8.74 9.69
N LEU A 197 -11.10 -8.60 8.36
CA LEU A 197 -11.22 -7.32 7.69
C LEU A 197 -12.61 -6.70 7.84
N ARG A 198 -13.68 -7.51 7.78
CA ARG A 198 -15.05 -7.04 8.03
C ARG A 198 -15.24 -6.53 9.46
N ARG A 199 -14.66 -7.20 10.46
CA ARG A 199 -14.69 -6.73 11.85
C ARG A 199 -13.92 -5.42 11.99
N LEU A 200 -12.68 -5.36 11.52
CA LEU A 200 -11.87 -4.14 11.57
C LEU A 200 -12.57 -2.95 10.89
N ALA A 201 -13.17 -3.16 9.72
CA ALA A 201 -13.92 -2.11 9.03
C ALA A 201 -15.11 -1.58 9.85
N ARG A 202 -15.87 -2.48 10.51
CA ARG A 202 -16.99 -2.08 11.39
C ARG A 202 -16.49 -1.34 12.63
N ASP A 203 -15.47 -1.88 13.29
CA ASP A 203 -14.93 -1.32 14.52
C ASP A 203 -14.29 0.06 14.29
N ALA A 204 -13.68 0.26 13.11
CA ALA A 204 -13.18 1.54 12.63
C ALA A 204 -14.27 2.46 12.04
N GLN A 205 -15.54 2.05 12.09
CA GLN A 205 -16.69 2.81 11.57
C GLN A 205 -16.54 3.23 10.11
N LEU A 206 -15.90 2.40 9.29
CA LEU A 206 -15.68 2.71 7.89
C LEU A 206 -17.00 2.70 7.10
N PRO A 207 -17.28 3.75 6.30
CA PRO A 207 -18.51 3.80 5.51
C PRO A 207 -18.46 2.77 4.38
N ALA A 208 -19.52 1.96 4.24
CA ALA A 208 -19.75 1.05 3.09
C ALA A 208 -18.50 0.35 2.54
N ALA A 209 -17.63 -0.18 3.42
CA ALA A 209 -16.37 -0.80 3.02
C ALA A 209 -16.59 -2.06 2.17
N SER A 210 -16.01 -2.08 0.98
CA SER A 210 -15.98 -3.22 0.06
C SER A 210 -14.74 -4.04 0.28
N ILE A 211 -14.85 -5.38 0.27
CA ILE A 211 -13.72 -6.29 0.46
C ILE A 211 -13.72 -7.30 -0.67
N TYR A 212 -12.68 -7.26 -1.52
CA TYR A 212 -12.51 -8.15 -2.66
C TYR A 212 -11.24 -8.98 -2.55
N TRP A 213 -11.33 -10.23 -3.00
CA TRP A 213 -10.18 -11.11 -3.13
C TRP A 213 -9.55 -10.95 -4.52
N HIS A 214 -8.20 -10.94 -4.55
CA HIS A 214 -7.43 -10.88 -5.79
C HIS A 214 -6.45 -12.06 -5.86
N TRP A 215 -6.07 -12.42 -7.08
CA TRP A 215 -5.06 -13.44 -7.34
C TRP A 215 -3.75 -13.15 -6.59
N ALA A 216 -3.04 -14.24 -6.30
CA ALA A 216 -1.89 -14.32 -5.42
C ALA A 216 -2.18 -13.96 -3.96
N PHE A 217 -3.38 -14.36 -3.48
CA PHE A 217 -3.77 -14.28 -2.08
C PHE A 217 -3.71 -12.86 -1.51
N ARG A 218 -4.46 -11.96 -2.13
CA ARG A 218 -4.59 -10.58 -1.67
C ARG A 218 -6.03 -10.20 -1.39
N TRP A 219 -6.18 -9.29 -0.45
CA TRP A 219 -7.41 -8.57 -0.19
C TRP A 219 -7.25 -7.11 -0.56
N THR A 220 -8.27 -6.53 -1.17
CA THR A 220 -8.50 -5.09 -1.10
C THR A 220 -9.67 -4.81 -0.17
N LEU A 221 -9.50 -3.82 0.71
CA LEU A 221 -10.56 -3.18 1.47
C LEU A 221 -10.62 -1.73 1.00
N SER A 222 -11.78 -1.27 0.55
CA SER A 222 -11.94 0.08 0.02
C SER A 222 -13.26 0.70 0.47
N THR A 223 -13.22 1.97 0.84
CA THR A 223 -14.39 2.81 1.09
C THR A 223 -14.70 3.75 -0.09
N ILE A 224 -13.89 3.67 -1.15
CA ILE A 224 -14.08 4.47 -2.36
C ILE A 224 -15.34 4.01 -3.06
N ALA A 225 -16.26 4.93 -3.33
CA ALA A 225 -17.45 4.65 -4.12
C ALA A 225 -17.05 4.37 -5.57
N THR A 226 -16.91 3.09 -5.92
CA THR A 226 -16.85 2.67 -7.32
C THR A 226 -18.26 2.76 -7.88
N GLY A 227 -18.46 3.62 -8.89
CA GLY A 227 -19.79 3.79 -9.53
C GLY A 227 -20.27 2.56 -10.34
N GLN A 228 -19.90 1.37 -9.92
CA GLN A 228 -20.47 0.11 -10.35
C GLN A 228 -21.42 -0.34 -9.24
N GLY A 229 -22.69 -0.35 -9.59
CA GLY A 229 -23.75 -0.86 -8.72
C GLY A 229 -23.37 -2.20 -8.11
N GLN A 230 -23.78 -2.37 -6.87
CA GLN A 230 -23.76 -3.62 -6.14
C GLN A 230 -24.12 -4.79 -7.08
N VAL A 231 -23.12 -5.58 -7.45
CA VAL A 231 -23.39 -6.95 -7.83
C VAL A 231 -23.47 -7.70 -6.49
N SER A 232 -24.70 -7.87 -6.06
CA SER A 232 -25.09 -8.76 -4.96
C SER A 232 -24.72 -10.18 -5.32
N GLU A 233 -24.14 -10.86 -4.37
CA GLU A 233 -23.96 -12.27 -4.01
C GLU A 233 -22.52 -12.71 -3.84
#